data_3e7c052c675771f9219a7c6865f04882
#
_entry.id   3e7c052c675771f9219a7c6865f04882
#
_cell.length_a   1.000
_cell.length_b   1.000
_cell.length_c   1.000
_cell.angle_alpha   90.00
_cell.angle_beta   90.00
_cell.angle_gamma   90.00
#
_symmetry.space_group_name_H-M   'P 1'
#
loop_
_entity.id
_entity.type
_entity.pdbx_description
1 polymer ?
#
loop_
_entity_poly.entity_id
_entity_poly.type
_entity_poly.pdbx_seq_one_letter_code
_entity_poly.pdbx_strand_id
1 'polypeptide(L)'
;MKNIDKIIGIILIIFFVFSCNNGSSSKNKVSNNTTNNTPLGQAGVIDNVSDPNILQVAINSKDHSILVTAVQAAHIEHVLVNAGPLTVFAPINSAFEVLPDGTLDELLKPEKIDDLTSILLRHSAPGAYSPTILKNEIKKGRKLYMANGDYLSISQNNEEIFINESKIIHSITTSNGIINVIDKLIL
;
A
#
# COMPACT_ATOMS: atom_id res chain seq x y z
N MET A 1 -32.31 3.21 -57.80
CA MET A 1 -32.86 4.45 -58.39
C MET A 1 -33.22 5.38 -57.26
N LYS A 2 -32.59 6.58 -57.29
CA LYS A 2 -33.05 7.86 -56.67
C LYS A 2 -33.07 7.84 -55.09
N ASN A 3 -32.55 8.83 -54.38
CA ASN A 3 -31.80 10.05 -54.73
C ASN A 3 -31.00 10.47 -53.48
N ILE A 4 -29.82 10.91 -53.72
CA ILE A 4 -28.93 11.70 -52.88
C ILE A 4 -29.50 13.12 -52.89
N ASP A 5 -29.71 13.75 -51.75
CA ASP A 5 -29.76 15.20 -51.66
C ASP A 5 -29.18 15.67 -50.33
N LYS A 6 -28.04 16.21 -50.44
CA LYS A 6 -27.35 17.35 -49.78
C LYS A 6 -28.22 18.13 -48.78
N ILE A 7 -27.76 18.17 -47.57
CA ILE A 7 -27.94 19.35 -46.70
C ILE A 7 -26.57 19.70 -46.07
N ILE A 8 -25.97 20.72 -46.63
CA ILE A 8 -24.85 21.45 -46.07
C ILE A 8 -25.44 22.35 -44.96
N GLY A 9 -25.12 22.10 -43.74
CA GLY A 9 -25.51 22.90 -42.56
C GLY A 9 -24.29 23.45 -41.87
N ILE A 10 -24.12 24.70 -41.95
CA ILE A 10 -23.12 25.62 -41.45
C ILE A 10 -22.80 25.36 -39.96
N ILE A 11 -21.53 25.03 -39.66
CA ILE A 11 -21.01 25.00 -38.30
C ILE A 11 -20.65 26.43 -37.88
N LEU A 12 -21.45 26.99 -37.01
CA LEU A 12 -21.20 28.25 -36.35
C LEU A 12 -20.24 28.01 -35.16
N ILE A 13 -18.97 28.37 -35.35
CA ILE A 13 -17.96 28.34 -34.30
C ILE A 13 -18.18 29.51 -33.37
N ILE A 14 -18.74 29.26 -32.20
CA ILE A 14 -18.80 30.23 -31.12
C ILE A 14 -17.54 30.14 -30.29
N PHE A 15 -16.63 31.08 -30.47
CA PHE A 15 -15.50 31.34 -29.59
C PHE A 15 -16.00 31.91 -28.27
N PHE A 16 -16.04 31.10 -27.21
CA PHE A 16 -16.14 31.62 -25.86
C PHE A 16 -14.74 31.98 -25.36
N VAL A 17 -14.40 33.25 -25.45
CA VAL A 17 -13.29 33.83 -24.70
C VAL A 17 -13.71 33.95 -23.22
N PHE A 18 -13.23 33.00 -22.41
CA PHE A 18 -13.37 33.11 -20.95
C PHE A 18 -12.21 33.96 -20.44
N SER A 19 -12.56 35.18 -20.07
CA SER A 19 -11.71 36.19 -19.43
C SER A 19 -11.21 35.65 -18.08
N CYS A 20 -9.88 35.57 -17.89
CA CYS A 20 -9.26 35.45 -16.60
C CYS A 20 -9.61 36.64 -15.73
N ASN A 21 -10.30 36.43 -14.63
CA ASN A 21 -10.37 37.41 -13.55
C ASN A 21 -9.36 37.04 -12.46
N ASN A 22 -8.46 37.97 -12.24
CA ASN A 22 -7.40 37.97 -11.25
C ASN A 22 -8.01 38.31 -9.88
N GLY A 23 -7.70 37.53 -8.84
CA GLY A 23 -8.14 37.92 -7.53
C GLY A 23 -7.78 36.99 -6.38
N SER A 24 -6.81 37.41 -5.67
CA SER A 24 -6.56 37.17 -4.22
C SER A 24 -5.44 36.22 -3.85
N SER A 25 -4.29 36.87 -3.69
CA SER A 25 -3.11 36.38 -2.97
C SER A 25 -3.44 36.12 -1.50
N SER A 26 -3.52 34.85 -1.07
CA SER A 26 -3.42 34.51 0.34
C SER A 26 -1.99 34.04 0.61
N LYS A 27 -1.22 34.88 1.28
CA LYS A 27 0.12 34.61 1.76
C LYS A 27 0.02 33.61 2.92
N ASN A 28 0.14 32.32 2.68
CA ASN A 28 0.45 31.37 3.73
C ASN A 28 1.97 31.31 3.93
N LYS A 29 2.36 31.76 5.11
CA LYS A 29 3.73 31.80 5.63
C LYS A 29 4.24 30.37 5.77
N VAL A 30 5.10 29.96 4.83
CA VAL A 30 5.83 28.67 4.93
C VAL A 30 6.88 28.81 6.02
N SER A 31 6.71 28.08 7.08
CA SER A 31 7.76 27.88 8.09
C SER A 31 8.75 26.87 7.52
N ASN A 32 9.94 27.35 7.15
CA ASN A 32 11.05 26.52 6.71
C ASN A 32 11.64 25.80 7.92
N ASN A 33 11.30 24.52 8.10
CA ASN A 33 12.14 23.59 8.84
C ASN A 33 12.85 22.71 7.80
N THR A 34 14.12 23.01 7.61
CA THR A 34 15.04 22.25 6.77
C THR A 34 15.40 20.96 7.47
N THR A 35 14.80 19.87 7.07
CA THR A 35 15.34 18.52 7.27
C THR A 35 15.53 17.90 5.90
N ASN A 36 16.73 17.35 5.67
CA ASN A 36 17.15 16.73 4.41
C ASN A 36 16.27 15.51 4.10
N ASN A 37 15.18 15.74 3.37
CA ASN A 37 14.32 14.68 2.89
C ASN A 37 14.52 14.55 1.39
N THR A 38 15.12 13.45 0.97
CA THR A 38 15.06 12.97 -0.41
C THR A 38 13.58 12.86 -0.79
N PRO A 39 13.14 13.43 -1.92
CA PRO A 39 11.73 13.36 -2.31
C PRO A 39 11.35 11.91 -2.60
N LEU A 40 10.59 11.29 -1.71
CA LEU A 40 10.02 9.94 -1.87
C LEU A 40 8.83 9.91 -2.87
N GLY A 41 8.72 10.87 -3.78
CA GLY A 41 7.59 10.97 -4.71
C GLY A 41 6.25 11.08 -3.95
N GLN A 42 5.23 10.30 -4.35
CA GLN A 42 3.93 10.31 -3.69
C GLN A 42 3.99 9.81 -2.22
N ALA A 43 4.98 9.00 -1.88
CA ALA A 43 5.18 8.52 -0.51
C ALA A 43 5.57 9.65 0.48
N GLY A 44 6.10 10.77 -0.01
CA GLY A 44 6.49 11.93 0.80
C GLY A 44 5.38 12.97 1.00
N VAL A 45 4.19 12.80 0.41
CA VAL A 45 3.07 13.73 0.58
C VAL A 45 2.35 13.43 1.89
N ILE A 46 2.46 14.36 2.84
CA ILE A 46 1.70 14.31 4.11
C ILE A 46 0.42 15.10 3.91
N ASP A 47 -0.70 14.39 3.75
CA ASP A 47 -2.04 14.97 3.82
C ASP A 47 -2.59 14.77 5.24
N ASN A 48 -2.72 15.87 5.97
CA ASN A 48 -3.22 15.87 7.35
C ASN A 48 -4.76 15.85 7.45
N VAL A 49 -5.45 15.76 6.31
CA VAL A 49 -6.92 15.83 6.22
C VAL A 49 -7.53 14.48 5.85
N SER A 50 -6.79 13.62 5.16
CA SER A 50 -7.23 12.28 4.76
C SER A 50 -6.81 11.22 5.77
N ASP A 51 -7.57 10.12 5.83
CA ASP A 51 -7.14 8.95 6.58
C ASP A 51 -5.75 8.47 6.11
N PRO A 52 -4.84 8.10 7.02
CA PRO A 52 -3.49 7.70 6.65
C PRO A 52 -3.50 6.44 5.78
N ASN A 53 -2.58 6.39 4.81
CA ASN A 53 -2.35 5.20 3.99
C ASN A 53 -1.51 4.15 4.76
N ILE A 54 -1.36 2.95 4.16
CA ILE A 54 -0.62 1.83 4.75
C ILE A 54 0.80 2.23 5.16
N LEU A 55 1.54 2.93 4.29
CA LEU A 55 2.92 3.34 4.58
C LEU A 55 2.98 4.33 5.74
N GLN A 56 2.09 5.32 5.77
CA GLN A 56 2.02 6.31 6.85
C GLN A 56 1.72 5.66 8.20
N VAL A 57 0.79 4.70 8.24
CA VAL A 57 0.49 3.94 9.46
C VAL A 57 1.72 3.14 9.92
N ALA A 58 2.40 2.45 8.99
CA ALA A 58 3.59 1.66 9.32
C ALA A 58 4.73 2.53 9.85
N ILE A 59 5.03 3.68 9.21
CA ILE A 59 6.08 4.62 9.64
C ILE A 59 5.81 5.17 11.05
N ASN A 60 4.55 5.43 11.38
CA ASN A 60 4.17 5.97 12.70
C ASN A 60 4.11 4.89 13.80
N SER A 61 4.25 3.62 13.44
CA SER A 61 4.21 2.50 14.38
C SER A 61 5.62 2.12 14.85
N LYS A 62 5.84 2.15 16.16
CA LYS A 62 7.10 1.70 16.78
C LYS A 62 7.33 0.20 16.60
N ASP A 63 6.26 -0.57 16.47
CA ASP A 63 6.31 -2.04 16.39
C ASP A 63 6.65 -2.55 14.99
N HIS A 64 6.71 -1.67 13.98
CA HIS A 64 6.97 -2.02 12.58
C HIS A 64 8.22 -1.33 12.01
N SER A 65 9.11 -0.84 12.86
CA SER A 65 10.32 -0.11 12.42
C SER A 65 11.24 -0.95 11.54
N ILE A 66 11.37 -2.25 11.82
CA ILE A 66 12.18 -3.18 11.01
C ILE A 66 11.52 -3.39 9.64
N LEU A 67 10.20 -3.59 9.60
CA LEU A 67 9.44 -3.71 8.33
C LEU A 67 9.62 -2.46 7.47
N VAL A 68 9.51 -1.26 8.06
CA VAL A 68 9.70 0.01 7.33
C VAL A 68 11.11 0.11 6.76
N THR A 69 12.13 -0.24 7.55
CA THR A 69 13.52 -0.28 7.07
C THR A 69 13.68 -1.25 5.88
N ALA A 70 13.07 -2.43 5.96
CA ALA A 70 13.11 -3.42 4.88
C ALA A 70 12.42 -2.90 3.59
N VAL A 71 11.24 -2.27 3.72
CA VAL A 71 10.51 -1.68 2.59
C VAL A 71 11.32 -0.57 1.92
N GLN A 72 11.99 0.28 2.71
CA GLN A 72 12.87 1.34 2.19
C GLN A 72 14.12 0.77 1.50
N ALA A 73 14.75 -0.25 2.09
CA ALA A 73 15.90 -0.92 1.49
C ALA A 73 15.56 -1.59 0.14
N ALA A 74 14.35 -2.14 0.03
CA ALA A 74 13.85 -2.75 -1.21
C ALA A 74 13.31 -1.74 -2.24
N HIS A 75 13.20 -0.45 -1.89
CA HIS A 75 12.64 0.63 -2.74
C HIS A 75 11.21 0.37 -3.23
N ILE A 76 10.38 -0.30 -2.43
CA ILE A 76 9.00 -0.67 -2.77
C ILE A 76 7.94 0.15 -2.04
N GLU A 77 8.28 1.31 -1.47
CA GLU A 77 7.35 2.20 -0.79
C GLU A 77 6.14 2.56 -1.68
N HIS A 78 6.38 2.67 -2.98
CA HIS A 78 5.33 2.96 -3.97
C HIS A 78 4.22 1.90 -3.99
N VAL A 79 4.51 0.64 -3.65
CA VAL A 79 3.50 -0.43 -3.56
C VAL A 79 2.51 -0.15 -2.43
N LEU A 80 3.00 0.40 -1.32
CA LEU A 80 2.20 0.67 -0.11
C LEU A 80 1.38 1.97 -0.17
N VAL A 81 1.68 2.85 -1.13
CA VAL A 81 0.96 4.14 -1.31
C VAL A 81 0.03 4.16 -2.51
N ASN A 82 0.12 3.16 -3.40
CA ASN A 82 -0.72 3.11 -4.60
C ASN A 82 -2.22 3.10 -4.24
N ALA A 83 -3.01 3.77 -5.08
CA ALA A 83 -4.46 3.73 -5.01
C ALA A 83 -4.97 2.34 -5.44
N GLY A 84 -5.76 1.73 -4.61
CA GLY A 84 -6.37 0.43 -4.85
C GLY A 84 -6.32 -0.42 -3.57
N PRO A 85 -7.30 -1.27 -3.32
CA PRO A 85 -7.28 -2.01 -2.09
C PRO A 85 -6.09 -2.97 -2.05
N LEU A 86 -5.22 -2.76 -1.07
CA LEU A 86 -4.08 -3.61 -0.75
C LEU A 86 -4.24 -4.14 0.68
N THR A 87 -3.90 -5.39 0.91
CA THR A 87 -3.74 -5.92 2.27
C THR A 87 -2.27 -6.20 2.52
N VAL A 88 -1.77 -5.68 3.63
CA VAL A 88 -0.42 -5.96 4.10
C VAL A 88 -0.51 -6.78 5.40
N PHE A 89 0.16 -7.92 5.43
CA PHE A 89 0.39 -8.71 6.63
C PHE A 89 1.69 -8.23 7.26
N ALA A 90 1.57 -7.31 8.23
CA ALA A 90 2.69 -6.58 8.81
C ALA A 90 3.27 -7.32 10.02
N PRO A 91 4.45 -7.94 9.93
CA PRO A 91 5.10 -8.56 11.09
C PRO A 91 5.59 -7.48 12.07
N ILE A 92 5.38 -7.74 13.36
CA ILE A 92 5.95 -6.90 14.42
C ILE A 92 7.46 -7.12 14.52
N ASN A 93 8.18 -6.19 15.15
CA ASN A 93 9.64 -6.27 15.28
C ASN A 93 10.12 -7.61 15.87
N SER A 94 9.43 -8.13 16.91
CA SER A 94 9.79 -9.41 17.53
C SER A 94 9.63 -10.62 16.57
N ALA A 95 8.84 -10.50 15.51
CA ALA A 95 8.76 -11.55 14.48
C ALA A 95 10.07 -11.75 13.73
N PHE A 96 10.92 -10.72 13.66
CA PHE A 96 12.24 -10.78 13.03
C PHE A 96 13.31 -11.38 13.95
N GLU A 97 13.10 -11.34 15.26
CA GLU A 97 14.04 -11.92 16.26
C GLU A 97 14.13 -13.46 16.17
N VAL A 98 13.15 -14.09 15.51
CA VAL A 98 13.15 -15.55 15.28
C VAL A 98 14.09 -15.95 14.13
N LEU A 99 14.50 -15.00 13.30
CA LEU A 99 15.46 -15.26 12.24
C LEU A 99 16.84 -15.59 12.84
N PRO A 100 17.62 -16.49 12.19
CA PRO A 100 19.02 -16.70 12.59
C PRO A 100 19.80 -15.38 12.59
N ASP A 101 20.74 -15.26 13.52
CA ASP A 101 21.60 -14.08 13.67
C ASP A 101 22.25 -13.71 12.32
N GLY A 102 22.16 -12.42 11.97
CA GLY A 102 22.72 -11.86 10.75
C GLY A 102 21.88 -12.07 9.49
N THR A 103 20.79 -12.86 9.54
CA THR A 103 19.92 -13.08 8.35
C THR A 103 19.28 -11.78 7.89
N LEU A 104 18.79 -10.94 8.80
CA LEU A 104 18.20 -9.66 8.45
C LEU A 104 19.24 -8.73 7.81
N ASP A 105 20.44 -8.67 8.38
CA ASP A 105 21.54 -7.85 7.84
C ASP A 105 21.97 -8.33 6.45
N GLU A 106 21.96 -9.64 6.21
CA GLU A 106 22.20 -10.22 4.89
C GLU A 106 21.12 -9.80 3.87
N LEU A 107 19.84 -9.88 4.25
CA LEU A 107 18.71 -9.51 3.37
C LEU A 107 18.69 -8.01 3.03
N LEU A 108 19.24 -7.16 3.90
CA LEU A 108 19.32 -5.71 3.68
C LEU A 108 20.48 -5.31 2.76
N LYS A 109 21.37 -6.23 2.36
CA LYS A 109 22.45 -5.94 1.43
C LYS A 109 21.94 -5.68 0.01
N PRO A 110 22.61 -4.78 -0.76
CA PRO A 110 22.21 -4.47 -2.14
C PRO A 110 22.09 -5.72 -3.04
N GLU A 111 22.94 -6.72 -2.82
CA GLU A 111 22.96 -7.98 -3.59
C GLU A 111 21.75 -8.89 -3.31
N LYS A 112 20.99 -8.59 -2.24
CA LYS A 112 19.83 -9.37 -1.77
C LYS A 112 18.50 -8.62 -1.91
N ILE A 113 18.49 -7.49 -2.60
CA ILE A 113 17.27 -6.68 -2.78
C ILE A 113 16.15 -7.46 -3.46
N ASP A 114 16.44 -8.31 -4.43
CA ASP A 114 15.42 -9.11 -5.11
C ASP A 114 14.80 -10.15 -4.17
N ASP A 115 15.62 -10.80 -3.34
CA ASP A 115 15.15 -11.76 -2.34
C ASP A 115 14.27 -11.03 -1.30
N LEU A 116 14.74 -9.89 -0.80
CA LEU A 116 14.01 -9.04 0.14
C LEU A 116 12.68 -8.58 -0.43
N THR A 117 12.68 -8.10 -1.68
CA THR A 117 11.48 -7.67 -2.40
C THR A 117 10.47 -8.81 -2.51
N SER A 118 10.92 -10.00 -2.89
CA SER A 118 10.05 -11.19 -3.00
C SER A 118 9.41 -11.53 -1.65
N ILE A 119 10.17 -11.49 -0.56
CA ILE A 119 9.66 -11.72 0.81
C ILE A 119 8.62 -10.65 1.17
N LEU A 120 8.90 -9.38 0.93
CA LEU A 120 7.96 -8.29 1.24
C LEU A 120 6.68 -8.37 0.41
N LEU A 121 6.78 -8.73 -0.87
CA LEU A 121 5.61 -8.94 -1.73
C LEU A 121 4.80 -10.18 -1.31
N ARG A 122 5.45 -11.20 -0.72
CA ARG A 122 4.76 -12.35 -0.10
C ARG A 122 3.94 -11.96 1.12
N HIS A 123 4.25 -10.83 1.76
CA HIS A 123 3.47 -10.24 2.85
C HIS A 123 2.37 -9.29 2.36
N SER A 124 2.18 -9.15 1.06
CA SER A 124 1.20 -8.24 0.46
C SER A 124 0.23 -9.02 -0.44
N ALA A 125 -1.05 -8.73 -0.32
CA ALA A 125 -2.10 -9.34 -1.14
C ALA A 125 -2.96 -8.27 -1.82
N PRO A 126 -3.20 -8.36 -3.14
CA PRO A 126 -4.12 -7.47 -3.82
C PRO A 126 -5.55 -7.72 -3.31
N GLY A 127 -6.22 -6.65 -2.87
CA GLY A 127 -7.56 -6.72 -2.31
C GLY A 127 -7.62 -6.25 -0.85
N ALA A 128 -8.83 -6.06 -0.33
CA ALA A 128 -9.09 -5.65 1.05
C ALA A 128 -9.53 -6.86 1.90
N TYR A 129 -8.59 -7.58 2.48
CA TYR A 129 -8.86 -8.76 3.31
C TYR A 129 -9.00 -8.38 4.78
N SER A 130 -10.17 -7.86 5.16
CA SER A 130 -10.53 -7.67 6.57
C SER A 130 -10.71 -9.03 7.27
N PRO A 131 -10.68 -9.08 8.61
CA PRO A 131 -10.96 -10.32 9.36
C PRO A 131 -12.26 -11.00 8.96
N THR A 132 -13.31 -10.22 8.67
CA THR A 132 -14.59 -10.76 8.19
C THR A 132 -14.47 -11.40 6.82
N ILE A 133 -13.74 -10.78 5.89
CA ILE A 133 -13.52 -11.33 4.54
C ILE A 133 -12.65 -12.56 4.63
N LEU A 134 -11.58 -12.55 5.44
CA LEU A 134 -10.72 -13.72 5.68
C LEU A 134 -11.52 -14.91 6.20
N LYS A 135 -12.39 -14.70 7.21
CA LYS A 135 -13.29 -15.76 7.73
C LYS A 135 -14.20 -16.34 6.62
N ASN A 136 -14.67 -15.50 5.69
CA ASN A 136 -15.49 -15.97 4.58
C ASN A 136 -14.68 -16.77 3.55
N GLU A 137 -13.46 -16.35 3.24
CA GLU A 137 -12.56 -17.08 2.32
C GLU A 137 -12.12 -18.42 2.93
N ILE A 138 -11.88 -18.49 4.25
CA ILE A 138 -11.62 -19.74 4.99
C ILE A 138 -12.80 -20.70 4.83
N LYS A 139 -14.04 -20.24 5.04
CA LYS A 139 -15.25 -21.06 4.87
C LYS A 139 -15.41 -21.61 3.45
N LYS A 140 -14.90 -20.90 2.44
CA LYS A 140 -14.90 -21.32 1.05
C LYS A 140 -13.71 -22.23 0.69
N GLY A 141 -12.81 -22.50 1.63
CA GLY A 141 -11.59 -23.29 1.39
C GLY A 141 -10.59 -22.63 0.43
N ARG A 142 -10.59 -21.29 0.35
CA ARG A 142 -9.74 -20.56 -0.59
C ARG A 142 -8.40 -20.23 0.05
N LYS A 143 -7.38 -20.15 -0.81
CA LYS A 143 -6.06 -19.60 -0.48
C LYS A 143 -6.00 -18.14 -0.89
N LEU A 144 -5.14 -17.36 -0.25
CA LEU A 144 -4.85 -15.98 -0.65
C LEU A 144 -3.78 -15.96 -1.73
N TYR A 145 -4.05 -15.21 -2.78
CA TYR A 145 -3.05 -14.88 -3.79
C TYR A 145 -2.23 -13.67 -3.32
N MET A 146 -0.90 -13.82 -3.32
CA MET A 146 0.03 -12.80 -2.83
C MET A 146 0.67 -12.04 -4.00
N ALA A 147 1.19 -10.85 -3.71
CA ALA A 147 1.76 -9.98 -4.74
C ALA A 147 3.03 -10.54 -5.41
N ASN A 148 3.73 -11.50 -4.77
CA ASN A 148 4.84 -12.23 -5.38
C ASN A 148 4.41 -13.41 -6.28
N GLY A 149 3.09 -13.67 -6.40
CA GLY A 149 2.55 -14.78 -7.20
C GLY A 149 2.23 -16.05 -6.43
N ASP A 150 2.54 -16.12 -5.15
CA ASP A 150 2.30 -17.29 -4.31
C ASP A 150 0.85 -17.39 -3.83
N TYR A 151 0.48 -18.58 -3.36
CA TYR A 151 -0.79 -18.84 -2.68
C TYR A 151 -0.54 -19.28 -1.24
N LEU A 152 -1.03 -18.48 -0.28
CA LEU A 152 -0.93 -18.77 1.14
C LEU A 152 -2.22 -19.40 1.67
N SER A 153 -2.07 -20.35 2.57
CA SER A 153 -3.19 -20.96 3.29
C SER A 153 -3.68 -20.01 4.37
N ILE A 154 -5.01 -19.94 4.52
CA ILE A 154 -5.65 -19.23 5.61
C ILE A 154 -6.44 -20.23 6.45
N SER A 155 -6.40 -20.08 7.75
CA SER A 155 -7.08 -20.96 8.68
C SER A 155 -7.63 -20.17 9.86
N GLN A 156 -8.55 -20.80 10.57
CA GLN A 156 -9.12 -20.26 11.81
C GLN A 156 -9.05 -21.32 12.89
N ASN A 157 -8.56 -20.94 14.06
CA ASN A 157 -8.63 -21.74 15.27
C ASN A 157 -9.31 -20.91 16.36
N ASN A 158 -10.48 -21.36 16.79
CA ASN A 158 -11.40 -20.55 17.60
C ASN A 158 -11.71 -19.20 16.91
N GLU A 159 -11.42 -18.07 17.57
CA GLU A 159 -11.60 -16.73 16.98
C GLU A 159 -10.35 -16.19 16.28
N GLU A 160 -9.23 -16.89 16.36
CA GLU A 160 -7.94 -16.47 15.82
C GLU A 160 -7.80 -16.88 14.36
N ILE A 161 -7.32 -15.94 13.53
CA ILE A 161 -7.08 -16.16 12.10
C ILE A 161 -5.57 -16.30 11.89
N PHE A 162 -5.19 -17.26 11.05
CA PHE A 162 -3.81 -17.54 10.69
C PHE A 162 -3.61 -17.43 9.19
N ILE A 163 -2.48 -16.87 8.79
CA ILE A 163 -1.95 -16.90 7.42
C ILE A 163 -0.73 -17.82 7.45
N ASN A 164 -0.82 -19.01 6.84
CA ASN A 164 0.08 -20.12 7.12
C ASN A 164 0.15 -20.38 8.63
N GLU A 165 1.32 -20.14 9.26
CA GLU A 165 1.54 -20.29 10.70
C GLU A 165 1.54 -18.97 11.48
N SER A 166 1.37 -17.83 10.76
CA SER A 166 1.39 -16.50 11.36
C SER A 166 0.00 -16.09 11.81
N LYS A 167 -0.14 -15.76 13.09
CA LYS A 167 -1.41 -15.32 13.69
C LYS A 167 -1.63 -13.83 13.42
N ILE A 168 -2.85 -13.48 13.04
CA ILE A 168 -3.28 -12.08 12.99
C ILE A 168 -3.60 -11.61 14.41
N ILE A 169 -2.82 -10.62 14.89
CA ILE A 169 -2.96 -10.02 16.22
C ILE A 169 -4.12 -9.02 16.23
N HIS A 170 -4.11 -8.10 15.26
CA HIS A 170 -5.16 -7.11 15.04
C HIS A 170 -5.12 -6.59 13.58
N SER A 171 -6.15 -5.83 13.21
CA SER A 171 -6.28 -5.28 11.85
C SER A 171 -6.56 -3.79 11.90
N ILE A 172 -5.94 -3.03 11.00
CA ILE A 172 -6.08 -1.58 10.87
C ILE A 172 -6.58 -1.27 9.47
N THR A 173 -7.68 -0.53 9.37
CA THR A 173 -8.17 -0.01 8.09
C THR A 173 -7.45 1.29 7.77
N THR A 174 -7.05 1.47 6.53
CA THR A 174 -6.34 2.63 6.01
C THR A 174 -7.06 3.18 4.78
N SER A 175 -6.65 4.36 4.30
CA SER A 175 -7.27 4.98 3.12
C SER A 175 -7.12 4.16 1.84
N ASN A 176 -6.10 3.33 1.71
CA ASN A 176 -5.82 2.53 0.52
C ASN A 176 -5.80 1.01 0.76
N GLY A 177 -6.23 0.54 1.94
CA GLY A 177 -6.28 -0.91 2.20
C GLY A 177 -6.39 -1.31 3.65
N ILE A 178 -5.82 -2.47 3.98
CA ILE A 178 -5.88 -3.06 5.33
C ILE A 178 -4.47 -3.52 5.73
N ILE A 179 -4.10 -3.22 6.97
CA ILE A 179 -2.95 -3.81 7.63
C ILE A 179 -3.46 -4.89 8.59
N ASN A 180 -3.05 -6.12 8.37
CA ASN A 180 -3.20 -7.20 9.34
C ASN A 180 -1.86 -7.42 10.04
N VAL A 181 -1.78 -7.03 11.30
CA VAL A 181 -0.57 -7.20 12.11
C VAL A 181 -0.40 -8.67 12.49
N ILE A 182 0.77 -9.23 12.26
CA ILE A 182 1.07 -10.65 12.48
C ILE A 182 2.25 -10.86 13.43
N ASP A 183 2.23 -12.01 14.12
CA ASP A 183 3.22 -12.39 15.14
C ASP A 183 4.48 -13.06 14.58
N LYS A 184 4.45 -13.54 13.32
CA LYS A 184 5.56 -14.22 12.68
C LYS A 184 5.73 -13.79 11.24
N LEU A 185 6.94 -13.93 10.71
CA LEU A 185 7.22 -13.77 9.28
C LEU A 185 6.59 -14.89 8.45
N ILE A 186 6.13 -14.54 7.26
CA ILE A 186 5.63 -15.47 6.25
C ILE A 186 6.80 -15.79 5.30
N LEU A 187 7.50 -16.86 5.55
CA LEU A 187 8.68 -17.31 4.78
C LEU A 187 8.33 -18.46 3.83
#